data_b7337d04208093e87b762b47f9b2ab36
#
_entry.id   b7337d04208093e87b762b47f9b2ab36
#
_cell.length_a   1.000
_cell.length_b   1.000
_cell.length_c   1.000
_cell.angle_alpha   90.00
_cell.angle_beta   90.00
_cell.angle_gamma   90.00
#
_symmetry.space_group_name_H-M   'P 1'
#
loop_
_entity.id
_entity.type
_entity.pdbx_description
1 polymer ?
#
loop_
_entity_poly.entity_id
_entity_poly.type
_entity_poly.pdbx_seq_one_letter_code
_entity_poly.pdbx_strand_id
1 'polypeptide(L)'
;MSTGKVAVVTAGGSGMGAGAARRLSEDGYRIAVLSSSGKGEALAKSLGGIGFTGSNLVTADLESFVNLVLDEWGRIDVLVNSAGHGPKGAILEIPDEDWIAGMETYLLNVIRPTRLVTPAMQAQGGGSIINISTYAVFEPDPTFPTSGVFRAGLAAFSKLFADGYAADNIRMNNILPGFIDSLPEVEKFRERIPMGRYGKTDEISDVVAFLASEGAGYITGQNIRVDGGITRSV
;
A
#
# COMPACT_ATOMS: atom_id res chain seq x y z
N MET A 1 9.99 -4.13 22.67
CA MET A 1 9.62 -2.84 23.29
C MET A 1 9.02 -1.95 22.21
N SER A 2 7.97 -1.19 22.51
CA SER A 2 7.40 -0.25 21.53
C SER A 2 8.44 0.78 21.12
N THR A 3 8.59 1.03 19.82
CA THR A 3 9.50 2.06 19.29
C THR A 3 8.95 3.48 19.52
N GLY A 4 7.68 3.60 19.91
CA GLY A 4 6.92 4.84 19.91
C GLY A 4 6.52 5.33 18.51
N LYS A 5 7.01 4.68 17.44
CA LYS A 5 6.67 5.00 16.05
C LYS A 5 5.26 4.48 15.70
N VAL A 6 4.59 5.16 14.78
CA VAL A 6 3.21 4.91 14.38
C VAL A 6 3.15 4.50 12.92
N ALA A 7 2.45 3.41 12.63
CA ALA A 7 2.17 2.95 11.28
C ALA A 7 0.66 2.96 11.00
N VAL A 8 0.27 3.64 9.93
CA VAL A 8 -1.09 3.74 9.42
C VAL A 8 -1.22 2.83 8.20
N VAL A 9 -2.24 1.97 8.18
CA VAL A 9 -2.51 1.03 7.08
C VAL A 9 -3.91 1.25 6.54
N THR A 10 -4.03 1.66 5.28
CA THR A 10 -5.32 1.80 4.58
C THR A 10 -5.71 0.48 3.93
N ALA A 11 -7.02 0.20 3.84
CA ALA A 11 -7.56 -1.09 3.36
C ALA A 11 -6.91 -2.31 4.07
N GLY A 12 -6.55 -2.16 5.35
CA GLY A 12 -5.77 -3.11 6.14
C GLY A 12 -6.54 -4.24 6.79
N GLY A 13 -7.83 -4.46 6.45
CA GLY A 13 -8.66 -5.47 7.10
C GLY A 13 -8.40 -6.91 6.69
N SER A 14 -7.65 -7.16 5.60
CA SER A 14 -7.33 -8.50 5.09
C SER A 14 -6.12 -8.50 4.17
N GLY A 15 -5.68 -9.68 3.72
CA GLY A 15 -4.63 -9.87 2.71
C GLY A 15 -3.32 -9.15 3.07
N MET A 16 -2.65 -8.57 2.07
CA MET A 16 -1.35 -7.94 2.22
C MET A 16 -1.36 -6.74 3.18
N GLY A 17 -2.45 -5.95 3.22
CA GLY A 17 -2.58 -4.84 4.17
C GLY A 17 -2.63 -5.32 5.63
N ALA A 18 -3.39 -6.37 5.90
CA ALA A 18 -3.44 -6.97 7.24
C ALA A 18 -2.11 -7.64 7.63
N GLY A 19 -1.42 -8.29 6.68
CA GLY A 19 -0.08 -8.82 6.88
C GLY A 19 0.92 -7.72 7.26
N ALA A 20 0.93 -6.62 6.51
CA ALA A 20 1.76 -5.46 6.80
C ALA A 20 1.51 -4.88 8.21
N ALA A 21 0.23 -4.77 8.62
CA ALA A 21 -0.12 -4.29 9.96
C ALA A 21 0.46 -5.19 11.06
N ARG A 22 0.32 -6.53 10.92
CA ARG A 22 0.88 -7.49 11.89
C ARG A 22 2.40 -7.38 11.95
N ARG A 23 3.06 -7.41 10.81
CA ARG A 23 4.52 -7.41 10.73
C ARG A 23 5.12 -6.13 11.31
N LEU A 24 4.52 -4.95 11.04
CA LEU A 24 4.95 -3.69 11.66
C LEU A 24 4.69 -3.65 13.17
N SER A 25 3.61 -4.29 13.64
CA SER A 25 3.36 -4.46 15.08
C SER A 25 4.45 -5.29 15.78
N GLU A 26 4.92 -6.37 15.13
CA GLU A 26 6.04 -7.20 15.62
C GLU A 26 7.33 -6.38 15.71
N ASP A 27 7.56 -5.42 14.82
CA ASP A 27 8.68 -4.48 14.87
C ASP A 27 8.49 -3.35 15.91
N GLY A 28 7.38 -3.37 16.66
CA GLY A 28 7.11 -2.45 17.77
C GLY A 28 6.44 -1.13 17.36
N TYR A 29 5.89 -1.03 16.15
CA TYR A 29 5.06 0.11 15.78
C TYR A 29 3.70 0.06 16.47
N ARG A 30 3.15 1.22 16.84
CA ARG A 30 1.74 1.36 17.15
C ARG A 30 0.96 1.36 15.84
N ILE A 31 -0.08 0.56 15.74
CA ILE A 31 -0.78 0.27 14.48
C ILE A 31 -2.14 0.95 14.43
N ALA A 32 -2.39 1.71 13.37
CA ALA A 32 -3.73 2.19 13.03
C ALA A 32 -4.19 1.57 11.70
N VAL A 33 -5.41 1.05 11.67
CA VAL A 33 -5.97 0.35 10.50
C VAL A 33 -7.29 0.97 10.07
N LEU A 34 -7.37 1.42 8.82
CA LEU A 34 -8.61 1.79 8.14
C LEU A 34 -9.05 0.65 7.23
N SER A 35 -10.32 0.28 7.32
CA SER A 35 -10.93 -0.75 6.48
C SER A 35 -12.43 -0.50 6.34
N SER A 36 -13.00 -0.78 5.17
CA SER A 36 -14.44 -0.65 4.92
C SER A 36 -15.31 -1.70 5.65
N SER A 37 -14.69 -2.59 6.41
CA SER A 37 -15.39 -3.60 7.20
C SER A 37 -14.80 -3.66 8.62
N GLY A 38 -15.58 -4.15 9.59
CA GLY A 38 -15.13 -4.34 10.97
C GLY A 38 -13.90 -5.24 11.17
N LYS A 39 -13.41 -5.90 10.11
CA LYS A 39 -12.16 -6.70 10.16
C LYS A 39 -10.94 -5.85 10.51
N GLY A 40 -10.89 -4.60 10.03
CA GLY A 40 -9.79 -3.67 10.36
C GLY A 40 -9.77 -3.30 11.84
N GLU A 41 -10.94 -3.01 12.40
CA GLU A 41 -11.07 -2.74 13.84
C GLU A 41 -10.70 -3.94 14.70
N ALA A 42 -11.20 -5.14 14.32
CA ALA A 42 -10.87 -6.36 15.04
C ALA A 42 -9.37 -6.65 15.00
N LEU A 43 -8.71 -6.46 13.85
CA LEU A 43 -7.26 -6.60 13.72
C LEU A 43 -6.53 -5.57 14.59
N ALA A 44 -6.84 -4.28 14.46
CA ALA A 44 -6.19 -3.24 15.23
C ALA A 44 -6.32 -3.47 16.73
N LYS A 45 -7.51 -3.84 17.20
CA LYS A 45 -7.75 -4.21 18.61
C LYS A 45 -6.87 -5.38 19.06
N SER A 46 -6.71 -6.41 18.23
CA SER A 46 -5.85 -7.56 18.55
C SER A 46 -4.37 -7.19 18.65
N LEU A 47 -3.95 -6.10 18.01
CA LEU A 47 -2.59 -5.55 18.04
C LEU A 47 -2.42 -4.42 19.07
N GLY A 48 -3.44 -4.13 19.88
CA GLY A 48 -3.43 -3.02 20.84
C GLY A 48 -3.42 -1.63 20.18
N GLY A 49 -3.92 -1.52 18.96
CA GLY A 49 -3.91 -0.32 18.14
C GLY A 49 -5.30 0.30 17.90
N ILE A 50 -5.37 1.25 16.97
CA ILE A 50 -6.57 1.98 16.57
C ILE A 50 -7.16 1.38 15.30
N GLY A 51 -8.44 1.01 15.33
CA GLY A 51 -9.21 0.63 14.15
C GLY A 51 -10.23 1.68 13.77
N PHE A 52 -10.46 1.86 12.47
CA PHE A 52 -11.48 2.76 11.93
C PHE A 52 -12.23 2.07 10.80
N THR A 53 -13.55 1.97 10.93
CA THR A 53 -14.40 1.46 9.84
C THR A 53 -14.78 2.59 8.91
N GLY A 54 -14.24 2.58 7.70
CA GLY A 54 -14.43 3.60 6.68
C GLY A 54 -13.73 3.19 5.37
N SER A 55 -13.94 3.96 4.32
CA SER A 55 -13.42 3.69 2.99
C SER A 55 -12.20 4.56 2.67
N ASN A 56 -11.12 3.95 2.18
CA ASN A 56 -9.97 4.67 1.65
C ASN A 56 -10.26 5.40 0.31
N LEU A 57 -11.47 5.27 -0.23
CA LEU A 57 -11.94 6.00 -1.40
C LEU A 57 -12.74 7.27 -1.01
N VAL A 58 -13.15 7.39 0.26
CA VAL A 58 -13.92 8.53 0.79
C VAL A 58 -12.98 9.47 1.54
N THR A 59 -12.85 10.70 1.06
CA THR A 59 -11.93 11.69 1.63
C THR A 59 -12.27 12.00 3.10
N ALA A 60 -13.53 12.15 3.44
CA ALA A 60 -13.97 12.43 4.83
C ALA A 60 -13.61 11.30 5.81
N ASP A 61 -13.67 10.03 5.37
CA ASP A 61 -13.25 8.89 6.19
C ASP A 61 -11.74 8.91 6.42
N LEU A 62 -10.97 9.24 5.39
CA LEU A 62 -9.51 9.38 5.48
C LEU A 62 -9.11 10.52 6.41
N GLU A 63 -9.76 11.69 6.30
CA GLU A 63 -9.55 12.84 7.18
C GLU A 63 -9.85 12.48 8.63
N SER A 64 -11.01 11.88 8.88
CA SER A 64 -11.41 11.45 10.22
C SER A 64 -10.43 10.43 10.82
N PHE A 65 -9.99 9.47 10.01
CA PHE A 65 -9.04 8.46 10.46
C PHE A 65 -7.66 9.04 10.77
N VAL A 66 -7.11 9.88 9.89
CA VAL A 66 -5.80 10.51 10.11
C VAL A 66 -5.83 11.43 11.33
N ASN A 67 -6.89 12.23 11.47
CA ASN A 67 -7.06 13.09 12.64
C ASN A 67 -7.15 12.27 13.94
N LEU A 68 -7.93 11.19 13.96
CA LEU A 68 -7.99 10.29 15.12
C LEU A 68 -6.60 9.77 15.54
N VAL A 69 -5.76 9.39 14.58
CA VAL A 69 -4.40 8.90 14.86
C VAL A 69 -3.49 10.02 15.39
N LEU A 70 -3.60 11.21 14.80
CA LEU A 70 -2.81 12.37 15.23
C LEU A 70 -3.23 12.89 16.61
N ASP A 71 -4.53 12.91 16.90
CA ASP A 71 -5.06 13.31 18.22
C ASP A 71 -4.61 12.35 19.32
N GLU A 72 -4.56 11.04 19.03
CA GLU A 72 -4.19 10.03 20.02
C GLU A 72 -2.67 9.89 20.20
N TRP A 73 -1.91 9.98 19.11
CA TRP A 73 -0.48 9.65 19.15
C TRP A 73 0.46 10.76 18.70
N GLY A 74 -0.04 11.83 18.10
CA GLY A 74 0.71 13.03 17.72
C GLY A 74 1.69 12.85 16.57
N ARG A 75 1.74 11.66 15.93
CA ARG A 75 2.70 11.34 14.87
C ARG A 75 2.25 10.24 13.94
N ILE A 76 2.80 10.22 12.74
CA ILE A 76 2.67 9.13 11.76
C ILE A 76 4.03 8.91 11.07
N ASP A 77 4.68 7.78 11.35
CA ASP A 77 6.01 7.48 10.81
C ASP A 77 5.95 6.66 9.50
N VAL A 78 4.92 5.83 9.38
CA VAL A 78 4.72 4.96 8.21
C VAL A 78 3.28 5.06 7.73
N LEU A 79 3.11 5.22 6.41
CA LEU A 79 1.84 5.02 5.73
C LEU A 79 1.96 3.84 4.77
N VAL A 80 1.14 2.81 4.96
CA VAL A 80 1.00 1.71 4.01
C VAL A 80 -0.32 1.86 3.26
N ASN A 81 -0.24 2.14 1.97
CA ASN A 81 -1.40 2.19 1.10
C ASN A 81 -1.64 0.82 0.46
N SER A 82 -2.76 0.22 0.82
CA SER A 82 -3.28 -0.99 0.18
C SER A 82 -4.61 -0.68 -0.53
N ALA A 83 -5.07 -1.58 -1.38
CA ALA A 83 -6.31 -1.41 -2.12
C ALA A 83 -7.01 -2.75 -2.33
N GLY A 84 -8.31 -2.68 -2.53
CA GLY A 84 -9.10 -3.78 -3.08
C GLY A 84 -8.87 -3.96 -4.59
N HIS A 85 -9.79 -4.66 -5.22
CA HIS A 85 -9.78 -4.88 -6.67
C HIS A 85 -10.74 -3.89 -7.34
N GLY A 86 -10.26 -3.19 -8.36
CA GLY A 86 -11.06 -2.34 -9.22
C GLY A 86 -11.67 -3.09 -10.41
N PRO A 87 -12.40 -2.38 -11.26
CA PRO A 87 -13.08 -2.94 -12.43
C PRO A 87 -12.11 -3.62 -13.41
N LYS A 88 -12.65 -4.61 -14.13
CA LYS A 88 -11.97 -5.38 -15.17
C LYS A 88 -12.86 -5.46 -16.40
N GLY A 89 -12.27 -5.76 -17.56
CA GLY A 89 -13.00 -5.95 -18.81
C GLY A 89 -12.07 -5.94 -20.01
N ALA A 90 -12.60 -6.15 -21.21
CA ALA A 90 -11.85 -5.90 -22.44
C ALA A 90 -11.59 -4.39 -22.57
N ILE A 91 -10.38 -4.00 -22.92
CA ILE A 91 -9.87 -2.62 -22.73
C ILE A 91 -10.75 -1.51 -23.34
N LEU A 92 -11.38 -1.78 -24.49
CA LEU A 92 -12.27 -0.82 -25.15
C LEU A 92 -13.75 -0.97 -24.77
N GLU A 93 -14.09 -1.97 -23.96
CA GLU A 93 -15.45 -2.23 -23.48
C GLU A 93 -15.64 -1.77 -22.03
N ILE A 94 -14.57 -1.34 -21.36
CA ILE A 94 -14.65 -0.79 -20.00
C ILE A 94 -15.32 0.58 -20.11
N PRO A 95 -16.47 0.82 -19.47
CA PRO A 95 -17.17 2.09 -19.53
C PRO A 95 -16.42 3.17 -18.74
N ASP A 96 -16.72 4.45 -19.03
CA ASP A 96 -16.02 5.59 -18.42
C ASP A 96 -16.13 5.59 -16.89
N GLU A 97 -17.30 5.22 -16.34
CA GLU A 97 -17.51 5.10 -14.89
C GLU A 97 -16.58 4.08 -14.24
N ASP A 98 -16.27 2.98 -14.92
CA ASP A 98 -15.34 1.96 -14.42
C ASP A 98 -13.88 2.43 -14.55
N TRP A 99 -13.54 3.24 -15.56
CA TRP A 99 -12.25 3.91 -15.61
C TRP A 99 -12.09 4.89 -14.45
N ILE A 100 -13.12 5.68 -14.12
CA ILE A 100 -13.11 6.58 -12.96
C ILE A 100 -12.98 5.79 -11.66
N ALA A 101 -13.73 4.71 -11.49
CA ALA A 101 -13.62 3.82 -10.33
C ALA A 101 -12.23 3.17 -10.21
N GLY A 102 -11.60 2.82 -11.33
CA GLY A 102 -10.22 2.35 -11.38
C GLY A 102 -9.22 3.40 -10.91
N MET A 103 -9.38 4.66 -11.34
CA MET A 103 -8.56 5.79 -10.87
C MET A 103 -8.70 6.00 -9.36
N GLU A 104 -9.93 5.98 -8.84
CA GLU A 104 -10.22 6.09 -7.41
C GLU A 104 -9.52 4.97 -6.62
N THR A 105 -9.62 3.73 -7.12
CA THR A 105 -9.12 2.54 -6.42
C THR A 105 -7.60 2.44 -6.44
N TYR A 106 -6.92 2.87 -7.50
CA TYR A 106 -5.50 2.55 -7.71
C TYR A 106 -4.55 3.75 -7.70
N LEU A 107 -5.07 4.97 -7.79
CA LEU A 107 -4.27 6.20 -7.80
C LEU A 107 -4.69 7.17 -6.70
N LEU A 108 -5.96 7.58 -6.66
CA LEU A 108 -6.42 8.58 -5.68
C LEU A 108 -6.45 8.01 -4.25
N ASN A 109 -6.63 6.70 -4.09
CA ASN A 109 -6.50 6.01 -2.80
C ASN A 109 -5.09 6.12 -2.17
N VAL A 110 -4.09 6.50 -2.95
CA VAL A 110 -2.72 6.80 -2.47
C VAL A 110 -2.51 8.29 -2.31
N ILE A 111 -2.91 9.09 -3.31
CA ILE A 111 -2.67 10.54 -3.32
C ILE A 111 -3.37 11.22 -2.12
N ARG A 112 -4.61 10.84 -1.82
CA ARG A 112 -5.40 11.44 -0.73
C ARG A 112 -4.78 11.22 0.64
N PRO A 113 -4.53 10.00 1.11
CA PRO A 113 -3.90 9.79 2.42
C PRO A 113 -2.47 10.34 2.47
N THR A 114 -1.71 10.27 1.38
CA THR A 114 -0.38 10.90 1.30
C THR A 114 -0.46 12.39 1.61
N ARG A 115 -1.41 13.11 1.01
CA ARG A 115 -1.61 14.55 1.27
C ARG A 115 -1.94 14.84 2.74
N LEU A 116 -2.70 13.96 3.38
CA LEU A 116 -3.11 14.14 4.77
C LEU A 116 -1.97 13.87 5.77
N VAL A 117 -1.11 12.87 5.51
CA VAL A 117 -0.05 12.51 6.46
C VAL A 117 1.25 13.31 6.27
N THR A 118 1.50 13.82 5.07
CA THR A 118 2.76 14.53 4.74
C THR A 118 3.06 15.71 5.67
N PRO A 119 2.10 16.59 6.05
CA PRO A 119 2.39 17.69 6.98
C PRO A 119 2.88 17.21 8.35
N ALA A 120 2.31 16.13 8.88
CA ALA A 120 2.76 15.54 10.15
C ALA A 120 4.15 14.92 10.00
N MET A 121 4.43 14.23 8.89
CA MET A 121 5.76 13.70 8.59
C MET A 121 6.81 14.79 8.46
N GLN A 122 6.50 15.93 7.83
CA GLN A 122 7.40 17.09 7.77
C GLN A 122 7.68 17.66 9.17
N ALA A 123 6.62 17.88 9.96
CA ALA A 123 6.75 18.46 11.31
C ALA A 123 7.59 17.58 12.27
N GLN A 124 7.60 16.26 12.08
CA GLN A 124 8.37 15.31 12.90
C GLN A 124 9.75 14.97 12.34
N GLY A 125 10.12 15.48 11.14
CA GLY A 125 11.44 15.31 10.52
C GLY A 125 11.60 14.05 9.66
N GLY A 126 10.51 13.49 9.15
CA GLY A 126 10.55 12.40 8.17
C GLY A 126 9.45 11.36 8.30
N GLY A 127 9.43 10.44 7.33
CA GLY A 127 8.46 9.34 7.28
C GLY A 127 8.70 8.40 6.10
N SER A 128 7.97 7.28 6.06
CA SER A 128 8.01 6.31 4.97
C SER A 128 6.61 6.01 4.45
N ILE A 129 6.39 6.23 3.16
CA ILE A 129 5.14 5.90 2.47
C ILE A 129 5.40 4.69 1.58
N ILE A 130 4.62 3.64 1.74
CA ILE A 130 4.78 2.37 1.06
C ILE A 130 3.46 2.01 0.37
N ASN A 131 3.51 1.87 -0.94
CA ASN A 131 2.33 1.58 -1.74
C ASN A 131 2.37 0.13 -2.21
N ILE A 132 1.36 -0.67 -1.88
CA ILE A 132 1.20 -2.03 -2.43
C ILE A 132 0.56 -1.90 -3.81
N SER A 133 1.39 -2.05 -4.85
CA SER A 133 1.07 -1.86 -6.25
C SER A 133 0.87 -3.19 -6.99
N THR A 134 1.48 -3.39 -8.16
CA THR A 134 1.40 -4.60 -8.99
C THR A 134 2.61 -4.73 -9.92
N TYR A 135 3.01 -5.96 -10.24
CA TYR A 135 4.01 -6.24 -11.28
C TYR A 135 3.63 -5.67 -12.66
N ALA A 136 2.33 -5.53 -12.93
CA ALA A 136 1.81 -5.04 -14.21
C ALA A 136 2.12 -3.56 -14.50
N VAL A 137 2.84 -2.87 -13.62
CA VAL A 137 3.38 -1.52 -13.87
C VAL A 137 4.40 -1.54 -15.02
N PHE A 138 5.27 -2.56 -15.07
CA PHE A 138 6.32 -2.69 -16.10
C PHE A 138 5.90 -3.54 -17.29
N GLU A 139 5.07 -4.56 -17.05
CA GLU A 139 4.55 -5.46 -18.08
C GLU A 139 3.03 -5.50 -17.97
N PRO A 140 2.31 -4.60 -18.67
CA PRO A 140 0.86 -4.55 -18.63
C PRO A 140 0.22 -5.90 -18.94
N ASP A 141 -0.69 -6.34 -18.08
CA ASP A 141 -1.40 -7.60 -18.22
C ASP A 141 -2.87 -7.31 -18.61
N PRO A 142 -3.36 -7.83 -19.75
CA PRO A 142 -4.72 -7.58 -20.21
C PRO A 142 -5.81 -8.08 -19.23
N THR A 143 -5.44 -8.94 -18.28
CA THR A 143 -6.34 -9.39 -17.21
C THR A 143 -6.68 -8.27 -16.20
N PHE A 144 -5.83 -7.22 -16.12
CA PHE A 144 -5.93 -6.15 -15.11
C PHE A 144 -5.77 -4.76 -15.73
N PRO A 145 -6.57 -4.35 -16.74
CA PRO A 145 -6.31 -3.15 -17.52
C PRO A 145 -6.36 -1.86 -16.69
N THR A 146 -7.40 -1.63 -15.89
CA THR A 146 -7.50 -0.42 -15.05
C THR A 146 -6.38 -0.37 -14.01
N SER A 147 -6.05 -1.51 -13.40
CA SER A 147 -4.93 -1.62 -12.45
C SER A 147 -3.59 -1.28 -13.10
N GLY A 148 -3.30 -1.82 -14.27
CA GLY A 148 -2.06 -1.56 -15.01
C GLY A 148 -1.89 -0.07 -15.33
N VAL A 149 -2.92 0.56 -15.90
CA VAL A 149 -2.90 1.97 -16.30
C VAL A 149 -2.69 2.90 -15.10
N PHE A 150 -3.52 2.79 -14.06
CA PHE A 150 -3.44 3.74 -12.95
C PHE A 150 -2.25 3.49 -12.02
N ARG A 151 -1.78 2.25 -11.90
CA ARG A 151 -0.59 1.95 -11.10
C ARG A 151 0.71 2.31 -11.84
N ALA A 152 0.72 2.37 -13.17
CA ALA A 152 1.79 3.01 -13.92
C ALA A 152 1.83 4.52 -13.62
N GLY A 153 0.66 5.19 -13.57
CA GLY A 153 0.55 6.57 -13.09
C GLY A 153 1.01 6.74 -11.65
N LEU A 154 0.71 5.78 -10.76
CA LEU A 154 1.21 5.77 -9.39
C LEU A 154 2.74 5.66 -9.32
N ALA A 155 3.37 4.88 -10.19
CA ALA A 155 4.83 4.79 -10.26
C ALA A 155 5.45 6.16 -10.59
N ALA A 156 4.88 6.89 -11.54
CA ALA A 156 5.29 8.25 -11.88
C ALA A 156 5.04 9.22 -10.71
N PHE A 157 3.86 9.16 -10.07
CA PHE A 157 3.54 9.98 -8.89
C PHE A 157 4.54 9.75 -7.76
N SER A 158 4.90 8.50 -7.47
CA SER A 158 5.85 8.18 -6.40
C SER A 158 7.23 8.76 -6.65
N LYS A 159 7.67 8.82 -7.92
CA LYS A 159 8.93 9.47 -8.29
C LYS A 159 8.86 10.98 -8.12
N LEU A 160 7.80 11.62 -8.58
CA LEU A 160 7.58 13.06 -8.40
C LEU A 160 7.47 13.46 -6.92
N PHE A 161 6.80 12.62 -6.12
CA PHE A 161 6.73 12.82 -4.67
C PHE A 161 8.12 12.73 -4.02
N ALA A 162 8.90 11.71 -4.38
CA ALA A 162 10.26 11.56 -3.87
C ALA A 162 11.14 12.78 -4.21
N ASP A 163 11.06 13.28 -5.43
CA ASP A 163 11.81 14.47 -5.85
C ASP A 163 11.40 15.73 -5.06
N GLY A 164 10.13 15.84 -4.68
CA GLY A 164 9.61 16.99 -3.93
C GLY A 164 9.85 16.94 -2.42
N TYR A 165 9.93 15.73 -1.82
CA TYR A 165 9.90 15.58 -0.36
C TYR A 165 11.08 14.80 0.24
N ALA A 166 12.04 14.34 -0.56
CA ALA A 166 13.22 13.64 -0.04
C ALA A 166 14.07 14.53 0.88
N ALA A 167 14.11 15.85 0.63
CA ALA A 167 14.80 16.81 1.47
C ALA A 167 14.21 16.91 2.90
N ASP A 168 12.91 16.61 3.04
CA ASP A 168 12.21 16.54 4.32
C ASP A 168 12.36 15.16 4.99
N ASN A 169 13.25 14.30 4.45
CA ASN A 169 13.44 12.91 4.91
C ASN A 169 12.14 12.06 4.81
N ILE A 170 11.28 12.37 3.85
CA ILE A 170 10.07 11.58 3.57
C ILE A 170 10.31 10.75 2.32
N ARG A 171 10.24 9.43 2.48
CA ARG A 171 10.47 8.46 1.39
C ARG A 171 9.14 7.91 0.89
N MET A 172 9.05 7.65 -0.41
CA MET A 172 7.92 6.94 -0.99
C MET A 172 8.42 5.85 -1.93
N ASN A 173 7.95 4.61 -1.73
CA ASN A 173 8.30 3.47 -2.58
C ASN A 173 7.07 2.61 -2.88
N ASN A 174 7.09 1.96 -4.02
CA ASN A 174 6.07 1.00 -4.43
C ASN A 174 6.63 -0.42 -4.34
N ILE A 175 5.88 -1.32 -3.73
CA ILE A 175 6.10 -2.76 -3.85
C ILE A 175 5.23 -3.25 -5.01
N LEU A 176 5.81 -4.07 -5.89
CA LEU A 176 5.12 -4.64 -7.05
C LEU A 176 4.99 -6.17 -6.87
N PRO A 177 3.96 -6.63 -6.17
CA PRO A 177 3.71 -8.04 -6.00
C PRO A 177 3.39 -8.72 -7.33
N GLY A 178 3.82 -9.98 -7.47
CA GLY A 178 3.25 -10.93 -8.41
C GLY A 178 1.92 -11.49 -7.92
N PHE A 179 1.68 -12.78 -8.15
CA PHE A 179 0.53 -13.49 -7.60
C PHE A 179 0.83 -13.94 -6.17
N ILE A 180 -0.07 -13.57 -5.23
CA ILE A 180 0.11 -13.75 -3.78
C ILE A 180 -1.03 -14.61 -3.23
N ASP A 181 -0.76 -15.39 -2.20
CA ASP A 181 -1.67 -16.34 -1.53
C ASP A 181 -2.86 -15.68 -0.78
N SER A 182 -2.93 -14.36 -0.81
CA SER A 182 -4.12 -13.62 -0.37
C SER A 182 -5.36 -13.89 -1.24
N LEU A 183 -5.17 -14.50 -2.40
CA LEU A 183 -6.20 -15.00 -3.32
C LEU A 183 -5.98 -16.48 -3.63
N PRO A 184 -7.06 -17.21 -4.00
CA PRO A 184 -6.94 -18.60 -4.42
C PRO A 184 -5.95 -18.78 -5.57
N GLU A 185 -5.12 -19.82 -5.49
CA GLU A 185 -4.17 -20.16 -6.54
C GLU A 185 -4.88 -20.62 -7.80
N VAL A 186 -4.41 -20.14 -8.95
CA VAL A 186 -4.88 -20.55 -10.28
C VAL A 186 -3.69 -21.08 -11.07
N GLU A 187 -3.77 -22.31 -11.53
CA GLU A 187 -2.69 -23.05 -12.21
C GLU A 187 -2.05 -22.25 -13.34
N LYS A 188 -2.86 -21.73 -14.28
CA LYS A 188 -2.37 -20.93 -15.41
C LYS A 188 -1.54 -19.70 -15.03
N PHE A 189 -1.74 -19.16 -13.81
CA PHE A 189 -0.95 -18.05 -13.32
C PHE A 189 0.31 -18.55 -12.61
N ARG A 190 0.21 -19.67 -11.88
CA ARG A 190 1.37 -20.30 -11.23
C ARG A 190 2.43 -20.71 -12.26
N GLU A 191 2.01 -21.29 -13.40
CA GLU A 191 2.91 -21.69 -14.49
C GLU A 191 3.72 -20.53 -15.09
N ARG A 192 3.25 -19.29 -14.95
CA ARG A 192 3.96 -18.09 -15.41
C ARG A 192 5.08 -17.66 -14.46
N ILE A 193 5.10 -18.16 -13.23
CA ILE A 193 5.99 -17.70 -12.17
C ILE A 193 7.26 -18.58 -12.19
N PRO A 194 8.46 -18.05 -12.44
CA PRO A 194 9.70 -18.85 -12.43
C PRO A 194 9.96 -19.61 -11.12
N MET A 195 9.57 -19.04 -9.96
CA MET A 195 9.65 -19.75 -8.68
C MET A 195 8.62 -20.87 -8.51
N GLY A 196 7.69 -21.09 -9.45
CA GLY A 196 6.73 -22.19 -9.50
C GLY A 196 5.63 -22.15 -8.43
N ARG A 197 5.49 -21.05 -7.70
CA ARG A 197 4.50 -20.87 -6.63
C ARG A 197 4.03 -19.43 -6.53
N TYR A 198 2.88 -19.23 -5.90
CA TYR A 198 2.50 -17.90 -5.44
C TYR A 198 3.43 -17.43 -4.32
N GLY A 199 3.66 -16.13 -4.24
CA GLY A 199 4.27 -15.50 -3.07
C GLY A 199 3.34 -15.57 -1.86
N LYS A 200 3.93 -15.54 -0.66
CA LYS A 200 3.18 -15.46 0.58
C LYS A 200 2.92 -14.00 0.95
N THR A 201 1.80 -13.75 1.62
CA THR A 201 1.50 -12.44 2.21
C THR A 201 2.63 -11.95 3.10
N ASP A 202 3.25 -12.85 3.86
CA ASP A 202 4.38 -12.52 4.75
C ASP A 202 5.62 -12.05 3.98
N GLU A 203 5.90 -12.62 2.80
CA GLU A 203 7.03 -12.17 1.95
C GLU A 203 6.85 -10.71 1.48
N ILE A 204 5.61 -10.27 1.27
CA ILE A 204 5.30 -8.85 1.01
C ILE A 204 5.44 -8.00 2.28
N SER A 205 4.97 -8.51 3.40
CA SER A 205 5.00 -7.82 4.69
C SER A 205 6.43 -7.58 5.18
N ASP A 206 7.35 -8.49 4.94
CA ASP A 206 8.78 -8.33 5.25
C ASP A 206 9.42 -7.20 4.44
N VAL A 207 9.05 -7.06 3.16
CA VAL A 207 9.51 -5.94 2.33
C VAL A 207 8.90 -4.62 2.81
N VAL A 208 7.62 -4.61 3.24
CA VAL A 208 7.02 -3.42 3.89
C VAL A 208 7.82 -3.03 5.13
N ALA A 209 8.14 -3.98 6.01
CA ALA A 209 8.91 -3.74 7.22
C ALA A 209 10.32 -3.21 6.92
N PHE A 210 11.00 -3.78 5.93
CA PHE A 210 12.30 -3.27 5.48
C PHE A 210 12.20 -1.83 4.97
N LEU A 211 11.22 -1.50 4.11
CA LEU A 211 11.04 -0.14 3.59
C LEU A 211 10.61 0.87 4.66
N ALA A 212 9.96 0.43 5.73
CA ALA A 212 9.63 1.24 6.90
C ALA A 212 10.86 1.52 7.79
N SER A 213 11.88 0.68 7.73
CA SER A 213 13.04 0.73 8.60
C SER A 213 14.09 1.77 8.16
N GLU A 214 15.06 2.03 9.04
CA GLU A 214 16.23 2.86 8.76
C GLU A 214 17.17 2.21 7.74
N GLY A 215 17.14 0.88 7.60
CA GLY A 215 17.91 0.15 6.59
C GLY A 215 17.55 0.52 5.14
N ALA A 216 16.35 1.07 4.93
CA ALA A 216 15.92 1.60 3.63
C ALA A 216 16.10 3.14 3.51
N GLY A 217 16.91 3.75 4.36
CA GLY A 217 17.04 5.21 4.47
C GLY A 217 17.50 5.92 3.19
N TYR A 218 18.14 5.20 2.25
CA TYR A 218 18.57 5.75 0.96
C TYR A 218 17.75 5.22 -0.23
N ILE A 219 16.57 4.61 0.04
CA ILE A 219 15.66 4.07 -0.97
C ILE A 219 14.40 4.93 -1.03
N THR A 220 14.22 5.68 -2.12
CA THR A 220 13.02 6.48 -2.38
C THR A 220 12.71 6.57 -3.86
N GLY A 221 11.44 6.73 -4.24
CA GLY A 221 10.99 6.81 -5.63
C GLY A 221 11.09 5.48 -6.40
N GLN A 222 11.23 4.34 -5.72
CA GLN A 222 11.49 3.06 -6.35
C GLN A 222 10.22 2.22 -6.53
N ASN A 223 10.28 1.36 -7.57
CA ASN A 223 9.30 0.33 -7.87
C ASN A 223 9.97 -1.03 -7.68
N ILE A 224 9.74 -1.66 -6.53
CA ILE A 224 10.44 -2.86 -6.08
C ILE A 224 9.61 -4.09 -6.41
N ARG A 225 10.10 -4.94 -7.29
CA ARG A 225 9.44 -6.19 -7.70
C ARG A 225 9.58 -7.25 -6.62
N VAL A 226 8.44 -7.85 -6.24
CA VAL A 226 8.36 -8.99 -5.33
C VAL A 226 7.40 -9.98 -5.97
N ASP A 227 7.83 -10.62 -7.05
CA ASP A 227 6.95 -11.24 -8.03
C ASP A 227 7.37 -12.66 -8.45
N GLY A 228 8.35 -13.26 -7.77
CA GLY A 228 8.84 -14.60 -8.08
C GLY A 228 9.49 -14.73 -9.46
N GLY A 229 9.89 -13.59 -10.06
CA GLY A 229 10.54 -13.53 -11.37
C GLY A 229 9.57 -13.50 -12.55
N ILE A 230 8.28 -13.22 -12.35
CA ILE A 230 7.30 -13.19 -13.44
C ILE A 230 7.58 -12.06 -14.44
N THR A 231 8.05 -10.90 -13.97
CA THR A 231 8.43 -9.78 -14.83
C THR A 231 9.74 -10.07 -15.57
N ARG A 232 9.75 -9.91 -16.88
CA ARG A 232 10.90 -10.23 -17.76
C ARG A 232 11.79 -9.03 -18.05
N SER A 233 11.27 -7.82 -17.99
CA SER A 233 12.04 -6.59 -18.21
C SER A 233 13.13 -6.42 -17.13
N VAL A 234 14.29 -5.90 -17.51
CA VAL A 234 15.44 -5.59 -16.64
C VAL A 234 15.53 -4.09 -16.41
#